data_a690719f8266aedae5a39ef2cdf6690f
#
_entry.id   a690719f8266aedae5a39ef2cdf6690f
#
_cell.length_a   1.000
_cell.length_b   1.000
_cell.length_c   1.000
_cell.angle_alpha   90.00
_cell.angle_beta   90.00
_cell.angle_gamma   90.00
#
_symmetry.space_group_name_H-M   'P 1'
#
loop_
_entity.id
_entity.type
_entity.pdbx_description
1 polymer ?
#
loop_
_entity_poly.entity_id
_entity_poly.type
_entity_poly.pdbx_seq_one_letter_code
_entity_poly.pdbx_strand_id
1 'polypeptide(L)'
;MLLKNASFYDGEVLKRADIRLKDSLIAEIKENLNPIKNEEVIECANLFVLPSFIDLSVTGLEGYENLKQKAFKGGVGLLNVFNCDQSDIKNIMVVKNNQLADIATLKNKGGEILIAQSDAFLELISHYAKSYNLPLLISLENSFEALNSGALAYELGQNFVENAFENTRLVRFMEVSRALQIPMLLDKVSSTATLKLIKAFNNLGAHLQAQTPLSHLILDESVYEDYEPRFKIAPPLRDKESQNALKEALKNDEITMLTSLHVFKNSNAELFEESAFGCESIEDAFSVAYTFLVQKKVISFQQLIKVMATNQARFLKLNAGEVKENQLANLMIVDLSTQTRVNNKNSPFYGLELYGEVQRMILKGQTTLIKENACKKS
;
A
#
# COMPACT_ATOMS: atom_id res chain seq x y z
N MET A 1 11.09 -0.99 25.92
CA MET A 1 10.68 0.36 25.51
C MET A 1 9.29 0.63 26.02
N LEU A 2 9.01 1.84 26.52
CA LEU A 2 7.71 2.24 27.02
C LEU A 2 7.23 3.50 26.27
N LEU A 3 6.10 3.42 25.59
CA LEU A 3 5.42 4.55 24.98
C LEU A 3 4.40 5.08 25.98
N LYS A 4 4.61 6.32 26.47
CA LYS A 4 3.76 6.95 27.48
C LYS A 4 2.68 7.79 26.85
N ASN A 5 1.48 7.79 27.44
CA ASN A 5 0.37 8.65 27.05
C ASN A 5 -0.05 8.51 25.56
N ALA A 6 0.09 7.32 24.97
CA ALA A 6 -0.18 7.06 23.56
C ALA A 6 -1.70 7.12 23.26
N SER A 7 -2.09 7.84 22.21
CA SER A 7 -3.43 7.75 21.62
C SER A 7 -3.39 6.70 20.50
N PHE A 8 -4.28 5.72 20.52
CA PHE A 8 -4.34 4.65 19.51
C PHE A 8 -5.76 4.12 19.35
N TYR A 9 -5.99 3.35 18.29
CA TYR A 9 -7.25 2.66 18.08
C TYR A 9 -7.12 1.19 18.48
N ASP A 10 -8.02 0.73 19.34
CA ASP A 10 -8.21 -0.67 19.68
C ASP A 10 -9.46 -1.15 18.91
N GLY A 11 -9.25 -1.67 17.72
CA GLY A 11 -10.33 -1.87 16.76
C GLY A 11 -10.99 -0.55 16.37
N GLU A 12 -12.23 -0.33 16.82
CA GLU A 12 -13.01 0.87 16.45
C GLU A 12 -12.94 2.01 17.48
N VAL A 13 -12.40 1.73 18.67
CA VAL A 13 -12.43 2.67 19.78
C VAL A 13 -11.08 3.39 19.92
N LEU A 14 -11.13 4.71 19.97
CA LEU A 14 -9.97 5.52 20.34
C LEU A 14 -9.70 5.37 21.85
N LYS A 15 -8.49 4.95 22.18
CA LYS A 15 -7.99 4.79 23.55
C LYS A 15 -6.79 5.66 23.82
N ARG A 16 -6.52 5.90 25.09
CA ARG A 16 -5.29 6.51 25.57
C ARG A 16 -4.73 5.66 26.71
N ALA A 17 -3.53 5.13 26.50
CA ALA A 17 -2.83 4.30 27.48
C ALA A 17 -1.32 4.29 27.22
N ASP A 18 -0.57 3.69 28.14
CA ASP A 18 0.84 3.38 27.97
C ASP A 18 1.00 2.03 27.28
N ILE A 19 1.97 1.93 26.38
CA ILE A 19 2.25 0.71 25.61
C ILE A 19 3.69 0.28 25.89
N ARG A 20 3.87 -0.91 26.45
CA ARG A 20 5.20 -1.51 26.67
C ARG A 20 5.53 -2.48 25.56
N LEU A 21 6.70 -2.29 24.95
CA LEU A 21 7.25 -3.15 23.92
C LEU A 21 8.38 -3.99 24.53
N LYS A 22 8.34 -5.31 24.29
CA LYS A 22 9.35 -6.25 24.74
C LYS A 22 9.49 -7.40 23.74
N ASP A 23 10.72 -7.83 23.48
CA ASP A 23 11.02 -8.99 22.62
C ASP A 23 10.30 -8.93 21.25
N SER A 24 10.33 -7.76 20.62
CA SER A 24 9.67 -7.47 19.33
C SER A 24 8.14 -7.47 19.34
N LEU A 25 7.49 -7.61 20.50
CA LEU A 25 6.05 -7.64 20.66
C LEU A 25 5.53 -6.46 21.48
N ILE A 26 4.25 -6.17 21.31
CA ILE A 26 3.47 -5.33 22.23
C ILE A 26 3.18 -6.20 23.44
N ALA A 27 3.90 -5.95 24.53
CA ALA A 27 3.85 -6.82 25.71
C ALA A 27 2.69 -6.45 26.65
N GLU A 28 2.38 -5.15 26.78
CA GLU A 28 1.40 -4.68 27.76
C GLU A 28 0.80 -3.36 27.32
N ILE A 29 -0.51 -3.21 27.46
CA ILE A 29 -1.25 -1.97 27.22
C ILE A 29 -2.09 -1.66 28.46
N LYS A 30 -1.68 -0.66 29.25
CA LYS A 30 -2.39 -0.25 30.47
C LYS A 30 -2.22 1.24 30.74
N GLU A 31 -3.14 1.80 31.51
CA GLU A 31 -2.97 3.14 32.06
C GLU A 31 -1.86 3.15 33.11
N ASN A 32 -1.00 4.19 33.11
CA ASN A 32 0.00 4.47 34.14
C ASN A 32 1.03 3.34 34.37
N LEU A 33 1.64 2.81 33.32
CA LEU A 33 2.78 1.90 33.46
C LEU A 33 4.00 2.63 34.00
N ASN A 34 4.65 2.08 35.05
CA ASN A 34 5.90 2.61 35.56
C ASN A 34 7.08 2.11 34.71
N PRO A 35 8.04 2.97 34.36
CA PRO A 35 9.25 2.55 33.68
C PRO A 35 10.05 1.52 34.49
N ILE A 36 10.58 0.52 33.80
CA ILE A 36 11.48 -0.46 34.38
C ILE A 36 12.93 0.07 34.28
N LYS A 37 13.82 -0.38 35.15
CA LYS A 37 15.23 0.03 35.13
C LYS A 37 15.85 -0.16 33.74
N ASN A 38 16.45 0.90 33.20
CA ASN A 38 17.05 0.96 31.86
C ASN A 38 16.06 0.83 30.68
N GLU A 39 14.77 1.02 30.92
CA GLU A 39 13.78 1.04 29.83
C GLU A 39 13.80 2.41 29.14
N GLU A 40 13.92 2.42 27.80
CA GLU A 40 13.74 3.61 27.01
C GLU A 40 12.27 4.07 27.11
N VAL A 41 12.06 5.35 27.41
CA VAL A 41 10.72 5.94 27.54
C VAL A 41 10.54 6.98 26.42
N ILE A 42 9.47 6.84 25.66
CA ILE A 42 9.07 7.79 24.61
C ILE A 42 7.75 8.42 25.03
N GLU A 43 7.74 9.75 25.20
CA GLU A 43 6.52 10.49 25.46
C GLU A 43 5.71 10.67 24.18
N CYS A 44 4.44 10.23 24.21
CA CYS A 44 3.51 10.28 23.07
C CYS A 44 2.29 11.17 23.32
N ALA A 45 2.36 12.07 24.31
CA ALA A 45 1.27 13.00 24.55
C ALA A 45 0.98 13.83 23.29
N ASN A 46 -0.30 13.89 22.89
CA ASN A 46 -0.78 14.51 21.66
C ASN A 46 -0.33 13.84 20.33
N LEU A 47 0.34 12.71 20.43
CA LEU A 47 0.70 11.89 19.27
C LEU A 47 -0.17 10.64 19.18
N PHE A 48 -0.26 10.09 17.98
CA PHE A 48 -0.94 8.82 17.75
C PHE A 48 0.08 7.70 17.52
N VAL A 49 -0.17 6.57 18.16
CA VAL A 49 0.56 5.32 17.91
C VAL A 49 -0.33 4.44 17.05
N LEU A 50 0.11 4.14 15.84
CA LEU A 50 -0.63 3.37 14.85
C LEU A 50 0.19 2.14 14.43
N PRO A 51 -0.44 1.07 13.94
CA PRO A 51 0.32 0.03 13.26
C PRO A 51 0.99 0.65 12.02
N SER A 52 2.24 0.27 11.74
CA SER A 52 2.90 0.68 10.51
C SER A 52 2.14 0.15 9.31
N PHE A 53 2.10 0.92 8.22
CA PHE A 53 1.49 0.49 6.97
C PHE A 53 2.28 -0.65 6.33
N ILE A 54 1.59 -1.45 5.52
CA ILE A 54 2.15 -2.55 4.74
C ILE A 54 1.82 -2.28 3.27
N ASP A 55 2.83 -2.14 2.44
CA ASP A 55 2.63 -1.91 1.01
C ASP A 55 3.00 -3.16 0.21
N LEU A 56 2.04 -3.67 -0.56
CA LEU A 56 2.17 -4.91 -1.32
C LEU A 56 2.59 -4.70 -2.78
N SER A 57 2.69 -3.45 -3.25
CA SER A 57 2.91 -3.15 -4.66
C SER A 57 3.90 -2.01 -4.86
N VAL A 58 5.18 -2.32 -4.64
CA VAL A 58 6.30 -1.37 -4.71
C VAL A 58 7.41 -1.91 -5.61
N THR A 59 8.07 -1.06 -6.39
CA THR A 59 9.26 -1.43 -7.17
C THR A 59 10.53 -0.88 -6.53
N GLY A 60 11.60 -1.67 -6.51
CA GLY A 60 12.86 -1.35 -5.82
C GLY A 60 14.01 -0.95 -6.73
N LEU A 61 13.76 -0.29 -7.86
CA LEU A 61 14.78 0.06 -8.84
C LEU A 61 15.84 1.06 -8.31
N GLU A 62 15.50 1.86 -7.29
CA GLU A 62 16.41 2.81 -6.63
C GLU A 62 17.31 2.18 -5.56
N GLY A 63 17.16 0.88 -5.33
CA GLY A 63 17.82 0.15 -4.26
C GLY A 63 16.99 0.14 -2.96
N TYR A 64 17.05 -1.01 -2.28
CA TYR A 64 16.19 -1.29 -1.11
C TYR A 64 16.37 -0.29 0.04
N GLU A 65 17.59 0.11 0.35
CA GLU A 65 17.86 1.02 1.47
C GLU A 65 17.26 2.43 1.25
N ASN A 66 17.38 2.97 0.03
CA ASN A 66 16.78 4.25 -0.32
C ASN A 66 15.25 4.18 -0.26
N LEU A 67 14.70 3.11 -0.84
CA LEU A 67 13.27 2.84 -0.79
C LEU A 67 12.77 2.74 0.66
N LYS A 68 13.51 2.03 1.51
CA LYS A 68 13.14 1.83 2.92
C LYS A 68 13.13 3.12 3.72
N GLN A 69 14.08 4.03 3.47
CA GLN A 69 14.10 5.34 4.09
C GLN A 69 12.88 6.19 3.67
N LYS A 70 12.53 6.20 2.38
CA LYS A 70 11.33 6.87 1.88
C LYS A 70 10.07 6.25 2.49
N ALA A 71 10.00 4.91 2.53
CA ALA A 71 8.87 4.18 3.10
C ALA A 71 8.63 4.54 4.59
N PHE A 72 9.68 4.66 5.37
CA PHE A 72 9.58 5.04 6.78
C PHE A 72 8.98 6.45 6.97
N LYS A 73 9.35 7.40 6.14
CA LYS A 73 8.75 8.75 6.16
C LYS A 73 7.25 8.70 5.83
N GLY A 74 6.85 7.81 4.93
CA GLY A 74 5.45 7.58 4.58
C GLY A 74 4.70 6.64 5.54
N GLY A 75 5.31 6.20 6.65
CA GLY A 75 4.69 5.32 7.63
C GLY A 75 4.62 3.85 7.21
N VAL A 76 5.28 3.47 6.12
CA VAL A 76 5.30 2.10 5.62
C VAL A 76 6.44 1.33 6.25
N GLY A 77 6.11 0.33 7.08
CA GLY A 77 7.06 -0.50 7.81
C GLY A 77 7.45 -1.78 7.09
N LEU A 78 6.52 -2.40 6.37
CA LEU A 78 6.75 -3.64 5.64
C LEU A 78 6.46 -3.45 4.15
N LEU A 79 7.38 -3.93 3.31
CA LEU A 79 7.34 -3.81 1.86
C LEU A 79 7.34 -5.18 1.19
N ASN A 80 6.45 -5.37 0.22
CA ASN A 80 6.61 -6.36 -0.83
C ASN A 80 7.19 -5.65 -2.06
N VAL A 81 8.45 -5.92 -2.36
CA VAL A 81 9.21 -5.18 -3.39
C VAL A 81 9.36 -6.05 -4.63
N PHE A 82 8.89 -5.54 -5.78
CA PHE A 82 9.12 -6.14 -7.08
C PHE A 82 10.49 -5.71 -7.65
N ASN A 83 11.05 -6.54 -8.50
CA ASN A 83 12.31 -6.25 -9.21
C ASN A 83 13.49 -5.86 -8.31
N CYS A 84 13.52 -6.42 -7.09
CA CYS A 84 14.61 -6.27 -6.14
C CYS A 84 14.86 -7.60 -5.43
N ASP A 85 16.12 -7.91 -5.11
CA ASP A 85 16.48 -9.13 -4.38
C ASP A 85 16.17 -9.02 -2.88
N GLN A 86 15.94 -7.80 -2.39
CA GLN A 86 15.58 -7.51 -1.00
C GLN A 86 14.13 -7.09 -0.88
N SER A 87 13.44 -7.65 0.10
CA SER A 87 12.05 -7.33 0.44
C SER A 87 11.79 -7.74 1.89
N ASP A 88 10.93 -7.00 2.61
CA ASP A 88 10.50 -7.42 3.94
C ASP A 88 9.61 -8.67 3.88
N ILE A 89 8.82 -8.76 2.81
CA ILE A 89 7.93 -9.88 2.51
C ILE A 89 8.57 -10.68 1.38
N LYS A 90 8.95 -11.92 1.67
CA LYS A 90 9.61 -12.78 0.68
C LYS A 90 8.61 -13.24 -0.38
N ASN A 91 8.68 -12.63 -1.55
CA ASN A 91 7.82 -12.95 -2.64
C ASN A 91 8.38 -14.07 -3.55
N ILE A 92 7.45 -14.79 -4.18
CA ILE A 92 7.72 -15.80 -5.20
C ILE A 92 7.04 -15.32 -6.47
N MET A 93 7.83 -14.80 -7.41
CA MET A 93 7.31 -14.43 -8.73
C MET A 93 7.27 -15.67 -9.62
N VAL A 94 6.12 -15.92 -10.23
CA VAL A 94 5.91 -17.13 -11.04
C VAL A 94 6.76 -17.16 -12.29
N VAL A 95 6.93 -16.01 -12.93
CA VAL A 95 7.82 -15.86 -14.08
C VAL A 95 8.84 -14.77 -13.73
N LYS A 96 10.10 -15.17 -13.61
CA LYS A 96 11.21 -14.23 -13.37
C LYS A 96 12.16 -14.33 -14.58
N ASN A 97 12.46 -13.18 -15.22
CA ASN A 97 13.39 -13.11 -16.36
C ASN A 97 13.07 -14.11 -17.50
N ASN A 98 11.80 -14.23 -17.87
CA ASN A 98 11.29 -15.17 -18.87
C ASN A 98 11.48 -16.66 -18.53
N GLN A 99 11.78 -16.99 -17.28
CA GLN A 99 11.90 -18.37 -16.80
C GLN A 99 10.85 -18.64 -15.73
N LEU A 100 10.28 -19.84 -15.74
CA LEU A 100 9.38 -20.28 -14.69
C LEU A 100 10.13 -20.42 -13.38
N ALA A 101 9.66 -19.76 -12.32
CA ALA A 101 10.23 -19.90 -11.00
C ALA A 101 9.96 -21.29 -10.40
N ASP A 102 10.95 -21.88 -9.75
CA ASP A 102 10.75 -23.08 -8.94
C ASP A 102 10.05 -22.72 -7.62
N ILE A 103 8.72 -22.72 -7.67
CA ILE A 103 7.85 -22.31 -6.55
C ILE A 103 8.12 -23.16 -5.31
N ALA A 104 8.32 -24.46 -5.47
CA ALA A 104 8.57 -25.38 -4.36
C ALA A 104 9.87 -25.03 -3.62
N THR A 105 10.96 -24.84 -4.36
CA THR A 105 12.25 -24.45 -3.80
C THR A 105 12.19 -23.07 -3.16
N LEU A 106 11.55 -22.10 -3.79
CA LEU A 106 11.43 -20.74 -3.24
C LEU A 106 10.55 -20.71 -1.99
N LYS A 107 9.47 -21.51 -1.95
CA LYS A 107 8.68 -21.69 -0.73
C LYS A 107 9.51 -22.27 0.40
N ASN A 108 10.29 -23.30 0.14
CA ASN A 108 11.18 -23.92 1.12
C ASN A 108 12.28 -22.95 1.63
N LYS A 109 12.68 -21.98 0.82
CA LYS A 109 13.58 -20.88 1.21
C LYS A 109 12.88 -19.75 1.98
N GLY A 110 11.62 -19.93 2.35
CA GLY A 110 10.84 -19.00 3.18
C GLY A 110 9.95 -18.03 2.40
N GLY A 111 9.58 -18.35 1.14
CA GLY A 111 8.61 -17.55 0.38
C GLY A 111 7.25 -17.45 1.10
N GLU A 112 6.73 -16.24 1.21
CA GLU A 112 5.53 -15.89 2.00
C GLU A 112 4.33 -15.56 1.13
N ILE A 113 4.54 -15.02 -0.07
CA ILE A 113 3.49 -14.61 -1.00
C ILE A 113 3.82 -15.07 -2.42
N LEU A 114 2.82 -15.55 -3.14
CA LEU A 114 2.92 -15.91 -4.54
C LEU A 114 2.40 -14.76 -5.41
N ILE A 115 3.17 -14.37 -6.44
CA ILE A 115 2.83 -13.22 -7.29
C ILE A 115 2.71 -13.67 -8.74
N ALA A 116 1.57 -13.36 -9.34
CA ALA A 116 1.32 -13.54 -10.76
C ALA A 116 1.34 -12.19 -11.50
N GLN A 117 2.35 -11.97 -12.33
CA GLN A 117 2.43 -10.80 -13.22
C GLN A 117 1.93 -11.09 -14.63
N SER A 118 1.64 -12.35 -14.92
CA SER A 118 1.09 -12.81 -16.20
C SER A 118 0.07 -13.91 -15.95
N ASP A 119 -0.85 -14.09 -16.86
CA ASP A 119 -1.78 -15.21 -16.91
C ASP A 119 -1.17 -16.50 -17.51
N ALA A 120 0.09 -16.44 -17.92
CA ALA A 120 0.86 -17.63 -18.24
C ALA A 120 0.95 -18.55 -17.01
N PHE A 121 0.84 -19.85 -17.23
CA PHE A 121 0.90 -20.89 -16.19
C PHE A 121 -0.17 -20.77 -15.08
N LEU A 122 -1.32 -20.16 -15.39
CA LEU A 122 -2.41 -19.92 -14.42
C LEU A 122 -2.80 -21.19 -13.65
N GLU A 123 -2.89 -22.34 -14.31
CA GLU A 123 -3.20 -23.64 -13.68
C GLU A 123 -2.13 -24.02 -12.64
N LEU A 124 -0.87 -23.99 -13.02
CA LEU A 124 0.27 -24.29 -12.14
C LEU A 124 0.33 -23.38 -10.92
N ILE A 125 0.18 -22.08 -11.13
CA ILE A 125 0.13 -21.07 -10.06
C ILE A 125 -0.95 -21.40 -9.05
N SER A 126 -2.13 -21.73 -9.56
CA SER A 126 -3.30 -22.01 -8.75
C SER A 126 -3.12 -23.25 -7.89
N HIS A 127 -2.56 -24.31 -8.47
CA HIS A 127 -2.25 -25.53 -7.72
C HIS A 127 -1.24 -25.28 -6.61
N TYR A 128 -0.19 -24.51 -6.85
CA TYR A 128 0.80 -24.18 -5.83
C TYR A 128 0.24 -23.25 -4.75
N ALA A 129 -0.54 -22.24 -5.11
CA ALA A 129 -1.20 -21.38 -4.14
C ALA A 129 -2.05 -22.20 -3.17
N LYS A 130 -2.84 -23.13 -3.69
CA LYS A 130 -3.67 -24.04 -2.89
C LYS A 130 -2.84 -25.00 -2.05
N SER A 131 -1.87 -25.70 -2.67
CA SER A 131 -1.07 -26.75 -2.01
C SER A 131 -0.20 -26.22 -0.87
N TYR A 132 0.36 -25.04 -1.04
CA TYR A 132 1.21 -24.41 -0.05
C TYR A 132 0.48 -23.40 0.85
N ASN A 133 -0.83 -23.24 0.65
CA ASN A 133 -1.64 -22.25 1.38
C ASN A 133 -1.01 -20.84 1.36
N LEU A 134 -0.49 -20.44 0.19
CA LEU A 134 0.11 -19.13 -0.04
C LEU A 134 -0.96 -18.12 -0.45
N PRO A 135 -0.91 -16.87 0.07
CA PRO A 135 -1.68 -15.79 -0.50
C PRO A 135 -1.25 -15.54 -1.95
N LEU A 136 -2.20 -15.29 -2.83
CA LEU A 136 -1.95 -15.06 -4.26
C LEU A 136 -2.29 -13.62 -4.63
N LEU A 137 -1.25 -12.85 -4.98
CA LEU A 137 -1.34 -11.49 -5.48
C LEU A 137 -1.31 -11.49 -7.01
N ILE A 138 -2.33 -10.94 -7.63
CA ILE A 138 -2.42 -10.78 -9.09
C ILE A 138 -2.05 -9.34 -9.43
N SER A 139 -0.81 -9.13 -9.84
CA SER A 139 -0.26 -7.83 -10.24
C SER A 139 0.19 -7.91 -11.70
N LEU A 140 -0.79 -7.94 -12.61
CA LEU A 140 -0.51 -8.08 -14.04
C LEU A 140 0.31 -6.90 -14.54
N GLU A 141 1.36 -7.21 -15.28
CA GLU A 141 2.12 -6.18 -16.00
C GLU A 141 1.20 -5.50 -17.01
N ASN A 142 1.15 -4.18 -16.94
CA ASN A 142 0.47 -3.41 -17.98
C ASN A 142 1.27 -3.56 -19.27
N SER A 143 0.73 -4.35 -20.19
CA SER A 143 1.33 -4.53 -21.52
C SER A 143 1.28 -3.27 -22.39
N PHE A 144 0.62 -2.21 -21.92
CA PHE A 144 0.44 -0.96 -22.64
C PHE A 144 0.80 0.21 -21.72
N GLU A 145 1.90 0.84 -22.02
CA GLU A 145 2.22 2.16 -21.51
C GLU A 145 1.34 3.19 -22.26
N ALA A 146 0.18 3.49 -21.69
CA ALA A 146 -0.86 4.24 -22.35
C ALA A 146 -1.74 4.98 -21.35
N LEU A 147 -2.45 6.01 -21.79
CA LEU A 147 -3.46 6.70 -21.00
C LEU A 147 -4.79 5.92 -20.99
N ASN A 148 -5.74 6.40 -20.20
CA ASN A 148 -7.11 5.89 -20.23
C ASN A 148 -7.76 6.19 -21.59
N SER A 149 -8.51 5.23 -22.14
CA SER A 149 -9.25 5.51 -23.38
C SER A 149 -10.35 6.53 -23.13
N GLY A 150 -10.40 7.56 -23.97
CA GLY A 150 -11.35 8.65 -23.84
C GLY A 150 -11.01 9.86 -24.72
N ALA A 151 -11.84 10.88 -24.65
CA ALA A 151 -11.68 12.09 -25.45
C ALA A 151 -10.34 12.77 -25.17
N LEU A 152 -9.92 12.83 -23.91
CA LEU A 152 -8.68 13.50 -23.52
C LEU A 152 -7.44 12.84 -24.14
N ALA A 153 -7.31 11.50 -24.07
CA ALA A 153 -6.17 10.82 -24.69
C ALA A 153 -6.11 11.04 -26.20
N TYR A 154 -7.28 11.10 -26.86
CA TYR A 154 -7.38 11.41 -28.28
C TYR A 154 -6.96 12.84 -28.59
N GLU A 155 -7.44 13.82 -27.81
CA GLU A 155 -7.07 15.23 -27.94
C GLU A 155 -5.58 15.48 -27.72
N LEU A 156 -4.97 14.75 -26.76
CA LEU A 156 -3.55 14.82 -26.46
C LEU A 156 -2.67 14.02 -27.45
N GLY A 157 -3.28 13.28 -28.40
CA GLY A 157 -2.54 12.45 -29.34
C GLY A 157 -1.75 11.31 -28.71
N GLN A 158 -2.14 10.87 -27.51
CA GLN A 158 -1.46 9.83 -26.74
C GLN A 158 -2.02 8.44 -27.03
N ASN A 159 -1.19 7.42 -26.87
CA ASN A 159 -1.65 6.03 -26.87
C ASN A 159 -2.65 5.82 -25.72
N PHE A 160 -3.69 5.03 -25.97
CA PHE A 160 -4.70 4.72 -24.95
C PHE A 160 -4.97 3.22 -24.84
N VAL A 161 -5.47 2.82 -23.67
CA VAL A 161 -5.85 1.43 -23.39
C VAL A 161 -7.31 1.36 -22.91
N GLU A 162 -8.05 0.43 -23.49
CA GLU A 162 -9.41 0.11 -23.07
C GLU A 162 -9.42 -0.79 -21.84
N ASN A 163 -10.26 -0.45 -20.86
CA ASN A 163 -10.46 -1.26 -19.65
C ASN A 163 -10.85 -2.72 -19.97
N ALA A 164 -11.48 -2.96 -21.09
CA ALA A 164 -11.90 -4.31 -21.51
C ALA A 164 -10.71 -5.28 -21.63
N PHE A 165 -9.54 -4.81 -22.08
CA PHE A 165 -8.36 -5.67 -22.24
C PHE A 165 -7.76 -6.07 -20.88
N GLU A 166 -7.75 -5.16 -19.90
CA GLU A 166 -7.35 -5.48 -18.54
C GLU A 166 -8.33 -6.48 -17.91
N ASN A 167 -9.63 -6.20 -18.02
CA ASN A 167 -10.68 -7.04 -17.46
C ASN A 167 -10.69 -8.46 -18.02
N THR A 168 -10.48 -8.65 -19.32
CA THR A 168 -10.43 -10.01 -19.92
C THR A 168 -9.31 -10.87 -19.35
N ARG A 169 -8.17 -10.28 -19.02
CA ARG A 169 -7.07 -10.98 -18.35
C ARG A 169 -7.42 -11.34 -16.91
N LEU A 170 -8.00 -10.39 -16.16
CA LEU A 170 -8.38 -10.59 -14.75
C LEU A 170 -9.50 -11.63 -14.58
N VAL A 171 -10.49 -11.67 -15.48
CA VAL A 171 -11.61 -12.63 -15.41
C VAL A 171 -11.13 -14.08 -15.38
N ARG A 172 -10.03 -14.42 -16.02
CA ARG A 172 -9.44 -15.77 -15.96
C ARG A 172 -9.04 -16.15 -14.52
N PHE A 173 -8.41 -15.22 -13.78
CA PHE A 173 -8.07 -15.42 -12.36
C PHE A 173 -9.32 -15.45 -11.48
N MET A 174 -10.30 -14.60 -11.77
CA MET A 174 -11.56 -14.56 -11.03
C MET A 174 -12.30 -15.89 -11.12
N GLU A 175 -12.37 -16.50 -12.32
CA GLU A 175 -12.98 -17.81 -12.51
C GLU A 175 -12.21 -18.92 -11.79
N VAL A 176 -10.89 -18.89 -11.80
CA VAL A 176 -10.05 -19.84 -11.06
C VAL A 176 -10.25 -19.68 -9.55
N SER A 177 -10.33 -18.46 -9.04
CA SER A 177 -10.67 -18.20 -7.63
C SER A 177 -11.99 -18.86 -7.25
N ARG A 178 -13.03 -18.66 -8.08
CA ARG A 178 -14.35 -19.26 -7.88
C ARG A 178 -14.31 -20.78 -7.93
N ALA A 179 -13.70 -21.36 -8.97
CA ALA A 179 -13.70 -22.79 -9.20
C ALA A 179 -12.85 -23.57 -8.18
N LEU A 180 -11.70 -23.04 -7.79
CA LEU A 180 -10.75 -23.72 -6.89
C LEU A 180 -10.80 -23.21 -5.45
N GLN A 181 -11.63 -22.20 -5.17
CA GLN A 181 -11.79 -21.58 -3.84
C GLN A 181 -10.46 -21.04 -3.30
N ILE A 182 -9.69 -20.33 -4.15
CA ILE A 182 -8.41 -19.74 -3.81
C ILE A 182 -8.59 -18.25 -3.54
N PRO A 183 -8.25 -17.75 -2.33
CA PRO A 183 -8.25 -16.32 -2.04
C PRO A 183 -7.21 -15.59 -2.92
N MET A 184 -7.64 -14.54 -3.61
CA MET A 184 -6.77 -13.73 -4.48
C MET A 184 -6.95 -12.24 -4.19
N LEU A 185 -5.83 -11.51 -4.19
CA LEU A 185 -5.81 -10.05 -4.17
C LEU A 185 -5.53 -9.54 -5.59
N LEU A 186 -6.46 -8.79 -6.15
CA LEU A 186 -6.29 -8.11 -7.43
C LEU A 186 -5.64 -6.75 -7.18
N ASP A 187 -4.42 -6.58 -7.68
CA ASP A 187 -3.61 -5.39 -7.48
C ASP A 187 -3.96 -4.29 -8.49
N LYS A 188 -3.78 -3.03 -8.06
CA LYS A 188 -3.90 -1.84 -8.90
C LYS A 188 -5.27 -1.67 -9.56
N VAL A 189 -6.34 -2.11 -8.89
CA VAL A 189 -7.70 -1.91 -9.40
C VAL A 189 -7.97 -0.42 -9.54
N SER A 190 -8.24 0.01 -10.77
CA SER A 190 -8.36 1.43 -11.14
C SER A 190 -9.69 1.77 -11.82
N SER A 191 -10.52 0.78 -12.17
CA SER A 191 -11.75 1.01 -12.90
C SER A 191 -13.00 0.46 -12.21
N THR A 192 -14.13 1.14 -12.41
CA THR A 192 -15.45 0.71 -11.93
C THR A 192 -15.89 -0.60 -12.56
N ALA A 193 -15.50 -0.85 -13.81
CA ALA A 193 -15.82 -2.10 -14.49
C ALA A 193 -15.16 -3.30 -13.80
N THR A 194 -13.89 -3.18 -13.38
CA THR A 194 -13.20 -4.22 -12.62
C THR A 194 -13.88 -4.47 -11.27
N LEU A 195 -14.30 -3.42 -10.54
CA LEU A 195 -15.02 -3.56 -9.27
C LEU A 195 -16.36 -4.30 -9.44
N LYS A 196 -17.12 -3.99 -10.48
CA LYS A 196 -18.36 -4.71 -10.80
C LYS A 196 -18.13 -6.19 -11.07
N LEU A 197 -17.05 -6.54 -11.78
CA LEU A 197 -16.67 -7.93 -12.02
C LEU A 197 -16.26 -8.63 -10.72
N ILE A 198 -15.44 -8.02 -9.88
CA ILE A 198 -15.06 -8.57 -8.57
C ILE A 198 -16.30 -8.89 -7.75
N LYS A 199 -17.25 -7.94 -7.67
CA LYS A 199 -18.51 -8.13 -6.95
C LYS A 199 -19.34 -9.27 -7.53
N ALA A 200 -19.46 -9.34 -8.85
CA ALA A 200 -20.21 -10.41 -9.53
C ALA A 200 -19.60 -11.79 -9.26
N PHE A 201 -18.27 -11.93 -9.37
CA PHE A 201 -17.60 -13.20 -9.11
C PHE A 201 -17.65 -13.60 -7.63
N ASN A 202 -17.52 -12.65 -6.70
CA ASN A 202 -17.68 -12.92 -5.27
C ASN A 202 -19.12 -13.40 -4.94
N ASN A 203 -20.13 -12.84 -5.59
CA ASN A 203 -21.52 -13.33 -5.46
C ASN A 203 -21.70 -14.76 -6.03
N LEU A 204 -20.84 -15.17 -6.94
CA LEU A 204 -20.77 -16.54 -7.48
C LEU A 204 -19.87 -17.48 -6.66
N GLY A 205 -19.33 -16.99 -5.52
CA GLY A 205 -18.53 -17.79 -4.60
C GLY A 205 -17.01 -17.69 -4.83
N ALA A 206 -16.51 -16.71 -5.57
CA ALA A 206 -15.08 -16.42 -5.59
C ALA A 206 -14.62 -15.74 -4.30
N HIS A 207 -13.31 -15.75 -4.03
CA HIS A 207 -12.69 -15.11 -2.87
C HIS A 207 -11.72 -14.01 -3.32
N LEU A 208 -12.28 -12.94 -3.87
CA LEU A 208 -11.51 -11.84 -4.45
C LEU A 208 -11.49 -10.63 -3.54
N GLN A 209 -10.31 -10.05 -3.40
CA GLN A 209 -10.07 -8.76 -2.74
C GLN A 209 -9.50 -7.77 -3.75
N ALA A 210 -9.72 -6.47 -3.54
CA ALA A 210 -9.23 -5.41 -4.38
C ALA A 210 -8.22 -4.54 -3.64
N GLN A 211 -7.09 -4.22 -4.29
CA GLN A 211 -6.14 -3.21 -3.87
C GLN A 211 -6.14 -2.07 -4.88
N THR A 212 -6.26 -0.82 -4.40
CA THR A 212 -6.32 0.38 -5.25
C THR A 212 -5.20 1.35 -4.86
N PRO A 213 -4.55 1.99 -5.85
CA PRO A 213 -3.55 3.01 -5.56
C PRO A 213 -4.15 4.29 -4.98
N LEU A 214 -3.44 4.92 -4.01
CA LEU A 214 -3.84 6.20 -3.43
C LEU A 214 -4.06 7.29 -4.49
N SER A 215 -3.20 7.34 -5.52
CA SER A 215 -3.29 8.31 -6.60
C SER A 215 -4.64 8.27 -7.32
N HIS A 216 -5.21 7.08 -7.55
CA HIS A 216 -6.49 6.91 -8.26
C HIS A 216 -7.72 7.32 -7.44
N LEU A 217 -7.56 7.43 -6.12
CA LEU A 217 -8.60 7.98 -5.23
C LEU A 217 -8.54 9.51 -5.14
N ILE A 218 -7.42 10.12 -5.48
CA ILE A 218 -7.14 11.54 -5.22
C ILE A 218 -7.11 12.35 -6.51
N LEU A 219 -6.51 11.79 -7.56
CA LEU A 219 -6.34 12.40 -8.87
C LEU A 219 -7.30 11.76 -9.89
N ASP A 220 -7.62 12.46 -10.94
CA ASP A 220 -8.34 11.97 -12.11
C ASP A 220 -7.60 12.39 -13.39
N GLU A 221 -8.07 11.94 -14.55
CA GLU A 221 -7.37 12.15 -15.83
C GLU A 221 -7.21 13.62 -16.25
N SER A 222 -7.93 14.56 -15.65
CA SER A 222 -7.79 15.99 -15.99
C SER A 222 -6.38 16.54 -15.74
N VAL A 223 -5.59 15.92 -14.84
CA VAL A 223 -4.20 16.32 -14.61
C VAL A 223 -3.29 16.11 -15.82
N TYR A 224 -3.72 15.34 -16.82
CA TYR A 224 -2.95 15.15 -18.06
C TYR A 224 -2.92 16.39 -18.94
N GLU A 225 -3.87 17.33 -18.78
CA GLU A 225 -3.91 18.61 -19.49
C GLU A 225 -2.65 19.45 -19.23
N ASP A 226 -2.00 19.25 -18.09
CA ASP A 226 -0.76 19.94 -17.72
C ASP A 226 0.49 19.37 -18.42
N TYR A 227 0.41 18.23 -19.09
CA TYR A 227 1.56 17.50 -19.69
C TYR A 227 2.75 17.26 -18.75
N GLU A 228 2.48 17.22 -17.45
CA GLU A 228 3.52 17.04 -16.45
C GLU A 228 3.94 15.55 -16.36
N PRO A 229 5.23 15.23 -16.52
CA PRO A 229 5.74 13.86 -16.47
C PRO A 229 5.36 13.09 -15.22
N ARG A 230 5.19 13.76 -14.06
CA ARG A 230 4.83 13.13 -12.79
C ARG A 230 3.46 12.45 -12.80
N PHE A 231 2.58 12.78 -13.73
CA PHE A 231 1.26 12.17 -13.86
C PHE A 231 1.25 10.93 -14.76
N LYS A 232 2.36 10.59 -15.40
CA LYS A 232 2.46 9.39 -16.25
C LYS A 232 2.52 8.12 -15.39
N ILE A 233 1.35 7.68 -14.92
CA ILE A 233 1.14 6.60 -13.95
C ILE A 233 0.54 5.38 -14.65
N ALA A 234 0.93 4.17 -14.24
CA ALA A 234 0.36 2.91 -14.70
C ALA A 234 -0.16 2.05 -13.52
N PRO A 235 -1.44 1.64 -13.53
CA PRO A 235 -2.47 1.90 -14.55
C PRO A 235 -2.78 3.39 -14.69
N PRO A 236 -3.34 3.83 -15.83
CA PRO A 236 -3.64 5.25 -16.04
C PRO A 236 -4.74 5.74 -15.11
N LEU A 237 -4.66 7.02 -14.74
CA LEU A 237 -5.73 7.69 -14.03
C LEU A 237 -6.99 7.69 -14.88
N ARG A 238 -8.15 7.57 -14.24
CA ARG A 238 -9.46 7.49 -14.90
C ARG A 238 -10.20 8.82 -14.76
N ASP A 239 -11.33 8.90 -15.44
CA ASP A 239 -12.23 10.04 -15.36
C ASP A 239 -12.72 10.31 -13.91
N LYS A 240 -13.32 11.46 -13.73
CA LYS A 240 -13.85 11.91 -12.42
C LYS A 240 -14.96 11.00 -11.88
N GLU A 241 -15.78 10.43 -12.75
CA GLU A 241 -16.83 9.50 -12.35
C GLU A 241 -16.23 8.22 -11.78
N SER A 242 -15.23 7.65 -12.45
CA SER A 242 -14.49 6.48 -11.97
C SER A 242 -13.78 6.76 -10.63
N GLN A 243 -13.13 7.92 -10.48
CA GLN A 243 -12.52 8.32 -9.21
C GLN A 243 -13.56 8.36 -8.07
N ASN A 244 -14.72 8.96 -8.30
CA ASN A 244 -15.77 9.03 -7.29
C ASN A 244 -16.32 7.64 -6.95
N ALA A 245 -16.49 6.77 -7.93
CA ALA A 245 -16.96 5.42 -7.72
C ALA A 245 -15.92 4.56 -6.94
N LEU A 246 -14.61 4.76 -7.16
CA LEU A 246 -13.57 4.14 -6.33
C LEU A 246 -13.64 4.60 -4.88
N LYS A 247 -13.92 5.89 -4.62
CA LYS A 247 -14.12 6.41 -3.25
C LYS A 247 -15.33 5.78 -2.57
N GLU A 248 -16.43 5.66 -3.27
CA GLU A 248 -17.64 4.99 -2.72
C GLU A 248 -17.37 3.49 -2.49
N ALA A 249 -16.67 2.82 -3.38
CA ALA A 249 -16.27 1.42 -3.20
C ALA A 249 -15.35 1.22 -1.99
N LEU A 250 -14.41 2.15 -1.75
CA LEU A 250 -13.56 2.15 -0.56
C LEU A 250 -14.39 2.33 0.70
N LYS A 251 -15.32 3.27 0.71
CA LYS A 251 -16.23 3.57 1.83
C LYS A 251 -17.12 2.38 2.19
N ASN A 252 -17.51 1.60 1.18
CA ASN A 252 -18.35 0.42 1.32
C ASN A 252 -17.57 -0.88 1.55
N ASP A 253 -16.26 -0.82 1.85
CA ASP A 253 -15.38 -1.98 2.02
C ASP A 253 -15.28 -2.91 0.78
N GLU A 254 -15.66 -2.44 -0.41
CA GLU A 254 -15.48 -3.18 -1.66
C GLU A 254 -14.01 -3.13 -2.13
N ILE A 255 -13.30 -2.03 -1.85
CA ILE A 255 -11.84 -1.93 -1.91
C ILE A 255 -11.31 -2.23 -0.51
N THR A 256 -10.57 -3.31 -0.39
CA THR A 256 -10.12 -3.84 0.91
C THR A 256 -8.73 -3.39 1.31
N MET A 257 -7.89 -2.97 0.34
CA MET A 257 -6.51 -2.55 0.57
C MET A 257 -6.14 -1.37 -0.30
N LEU A 258 -5.19 -0.57 0.19
CA LEU A 258 -4.59 0.52 -0.57
C LEU A 258 -3.08 0.28 -0.71
N THR A 259 -2.50 0.87 -1.76
CA THR A 259 -1.05 0.90 -2.01
C THR A 259 -0.61 2.31 -2.36
N SER A 260 0.64 2.66 -2.06
CA SER A 260 1.25 3.88 -2.57
C SER A 260 1.45 3.82 -4.09
N LEU A 261 1.55 2.62 -4.66
CA LEU A 261 1.94 2.40 -6.05
C LEU A 261 3.32 3.00 -6.36
N HIS A 262 4.29 2.84 -5.44
CA HIS A 262 5.61 3.42 -5.65
C HIS A 262 6.37 2.69 -6.76
N VAL A 263 6.66 3.44 -7.82
CA VAL A 263 7.51 3.02 -8.94
C VAL A 263 8.54 4.11 -9.16
N PHE A 264 9.82 3.78 -8.93
CA PHE A 264 10.91 4.72 -9.10
C PHE A 264 11.00 5.21 -10.55
N LYS A 265 11.12 6.52 -10.72
CA LYS A 265 11.20 7.20 -12.01
C LYS A 265 12.65 7.57 -12.32
N ASN A 266 13.35 6.71 -13.03
CA ASN A 266 14.72 6.97 -13.46
C ASN A 266 14.73 7.74 -14.80
N SER A 267 14.07 8.89 -14.84
CA SER A 267 14.16 9.74 -16.03
C SER A 267 14.26 11.20 -15.63
N ASN A 268 15.26 11.87 -16.19
CA ASN A 268 15.36 13.32 -16.21
C ASN A 268 14.60 13.92 -17.41
N ALA A 269 13.67 13.16 -18.01
CA ALA A 269 12.90 13.62 -19.15
C ALA A 269 12.01 14.79 -18.69
N GLU A 270 12.14 15.90 -19.39
CA GLU A 270 11.33 17.11 -19.17
C GLU A 270 9.98 17.02 -19.88
N LEU A 271 9.90 16.19 -20.94
CA LEU A 271 8.72 16.02 -21.76
C LEU A 271 7.90 14.81 -21.29
N PHE A 272 6.58 14.98 -21.31
CA PHE A 272 5.64 13.93 -20.93
C PHE A 272 5.81 12.67 -21.80
N GLU A 273 5.97 12.83 -23.13
CA GLU A 273 6.10 11.71 -24.07
C GLU A 273 7.34 10.85 -23.80
N GLU A 274 8.44 11.48 -23.44
CA GLU A 274 9.74 10.81 -23.20
C GLU A 274 9.85 10.22 -21.81
N SER A 275 8.99 10.63 -20.88
CA SER A 275 9.07 10.18 -19.50
C SER A 275 8.62 8.73 -19.35
N ALA A 276 9.29 7.99 -18.46
CA ALA A 276 8.88 6.64 -18.06
C ALA A 276 7.59 6.69 -17.25
N PHE A 277 6.78 5.62 -17.32
CA PHE A 277 5.68 5.41 -16.38
C PHE A 277 6.22 5.15 -14.97
N GLY A 278 5.66 5.83 -13.98
CA GLY A 278 6.09 5.68 -12.60
C GLY A 278 5.37 6.66 -11.66
N CYS A 279 5.51 6.41 -10.37
CA CYS A 279 4.85 7.17 -9.32
C CYS A 279 5.68 7.13 -8.04
N GLU A 280 6.45 8.17 -7.75
CA GLU A 280 7.24 8.26 -6.51
C GLU A 280 6.39 8.84 -5.37
N SER A 281 5.62 8.01 -4.70
CA SER A 281 4.56 8.43 -3.77
C SER A 281 4.68 7.85 -2.36
N ILE A 282 5.58 6.89 -2.12
CA ILE A 282 5.64 6.18 -0.84
C ILE A 282 6.08 7.09 0.32
N GLU A 283 6.92 8.09 0.04
CA GLU A 283 7.44 9.01 1.06
C GLU A 283 6.34 9.82 1.76
N ASP A 284 5.25 10.09 1.06
CA ASP A 284 4.13 10.90 1.54
C ASP A 284 2.87 10.07 1.82
N ALA A 285 2.96 8.72 1.78
CA ALA A 285 1.79 7.84 1.78
C ALA A 285 0.83 8.08 2.95
N PHE A 286 1.35 8.22 4.20
CA PHE A 286 0.53 8.51 5.37
C PHE A 286 -0.15 9.89 5.25
N SER A 287 0.63 10.94 5.00
CA SER A 287 0.14 12.32 4.95
C SER A 287 -0.87 12.53 3.82
N VAL A 288 -0.64 11.93 2.65
CA VAL A 288 -1.57 11.92 1.52
C VAL A 288 -2.88 11.23 1.89
N ALA A 289 -2.80 10.00 2.42
CA ALA A 289 -3.99 9.25 2.80
C ALA A 289 -4.78 9.94 3.92
N TYR A 290 -4.09 10.45 4.94
CA TYR A 290 -4.73 11.19 6.03
C TYR A 290 -5.42 12.46 5.54
N THR A 291 -4.73 13.29 4.75
CA THR A 291 -5.26 14.57 4.26
C THR A 291 -6.47 14.38 3.33
N PHE A 292 -6.33 13.48 2.33
CA PHE A 292 -7.35 13.39 1.28
C PHE A 292 -8.47 12.39 1.59
N LEU A 293 -8.23 11.40 2.42
CA LEU A 293 -9.26 10.40 2.73
C LEU A 293 -9.89 10.64 4.11
N VAL A 294 -9.11 10.96 5.14
CA VAL A 294 -9.63 11.10 6.50
C VAL A 294 -10.13 12.51 6.77
N GLN A 295 -9.29 13.55 6.58
CA GLN A 295 -9.72 14.93 6.85
C GLN A 295 -10.86 15.38 5.92
N LYS A 296 -10.87 14.92 4.65
CA LYS A 296 -11.98 15.16 3.72
C LYS A 296 -13.19 14.24 3.95
N LYS A 297 -13.17 13.41 5.01
CA LYS A 297 -14.28 12.55 5.44
C LYS A 297 -14.74 11.56 4.35
N VAL A 298 -13.83 11.10 3.49
CA VAL A 298 -14.09 10.01 2.55
C VAL A 298 -14.23 8.70 3.33
N ILE A 299 -13.30 8.44 4.27
CA ILE A 299 -13.32 7.30 5.19
C ILE A 299 -12.99 7.76 6.62
N SER A 300 -13.27 6.92 7.61
CA SER A 300 -12.83 7.13 8.98
C SER A 300 -11.33 6.84 9.14
N PHE A 301 -10.74 7.32 10.25
CA PHE A 301 -9.34 7.03 10.53
C PHE A 301 -9.11 5.53 10.80
N GLN A 302 -10.06 4.87 11.46
CA GLN A 302 -10.02 3.41 11.66
C GLN A 302 -10.03 2.66 10.33
N GLN A 303 -10.87 3.10 9.39
CA GLN A 303 -10.92 2.48 8.07
C GLN A 303 -9.61 2.68 7.31
N LEU A 304 -8.93 3.84 7.47
CA LEU A 304 -7.59 4.04 6.92
C LEU A 304 -6.59 3.01 7.47
N ILE A 305 -6.57 2.79 8.79
CA ILE A 305 -5.72 1.77 9.43
C ILE A 305 -6.05 0.38 8.87
N LYS A 306 -7.34 0.06 8.75
CA LYS A 306 -7.80 -1.23 8.22
C LYS A 306 -7.28 -1.49 6.81
N VAL A 307 -7.38 -0.51 5.89
CA VAL A 307 -7.02 -0.68 4.47
C VAL A 307 -5.55 -0.46 4.16
N MET A 308 -4.74 0.05 5.09
CA MET A 308 -3.31 0.28 4.91
C MET A 308 -2.42 -0.63 5.78
N ALA A 309 -2.99 -1.33 6.79
CA ALA A 309 -2.23 -2.18 7.69
C ALA A 309 -2.94 -3.51 8.02
N THR A 310 -4.14 -3.46 8.60
CA THR A 310 -4.79 -4.65 9.17
C THR A 310 -5.14 -5.69 8.11
N ASN A 311 -5.72 -5.27 6.99
CA ASN A 311 -6.14 -6.19 5.93
C ASN A 311 -4.95 -6.82 5.21
N GLN A 312 -3.87 -6.06 4.98
CA GLN A 312 -2.62 -6.58 4.42
C GLN A 312 -2.00 -7.62 5.36
N ALA A 313 -1.93 -7.34 6.67
CA ALA A 313 -1.42 -8.29 7.65
C ALA A 313 -2.23 -9.59 7.67
N ARG A 314 -3.57 -9.50 7.61
CA ARG A 314 -4.46 -10.68 7.53
C ARG A 314 -4.25 -11.47 6.24
N PHE A 315 -4.14 -10.79 5.11
CA PHE A 315 -3.88 -11.43 3.82
C PHE A 315 -2.56 -12.22 3.83
N LEU A 316 -1.51 -11.64 4.43
CA LEU A 316 -0.20 -12.27 4.58
C LEU A 316 -0.12 -13.26 5.75
N LYS A 317 -1.17 -13.36 6.58
CA LYS A 317 -1.19 -14.17 7.81
C LYS A 317 -0.11 -13.75 8.82
N LEU A 318 0.19 -12.46 8.89
CA LEU A 318 1.13 -11.89 9.84
C LEU A 318 0.44 -11.56 11.16
N ASN A 319 1.16 -11.77 12.27
CA ASN A 319 0.72 -11.33 13.59
C ASN A 319 1.07 -9.84 13.81
N ALA A 320 0.47 -8.96 13.00
CA ALA A 320 0.72 -7.53 12.95
C ALA A 320 -0.52 -6.76 12.46
N GLY A 321 -0.41 -5.44 12.31
CA GLY A 321 -1.43 -4.59 11.69
C GLY A 321 -2.47 -4.03 12.65
N GLU A 322 -2.33 -4.25 13.96
CA GLU A 322 -3.17 -3.68 15.01
C GLU A 322 -2.30 -3.29 16.22
N VAL A 323 -2.76 -2.34 17.02
CA VAL A 323 -2.14 -2.01 18.32
C VAL A 323 -2.81 -2.87 19.39
N LYS A 324 -2.30 -4.08 19.57
CA LYS A 324 -2.87 -5.10 20.46
C LYS A 324 -1.77 -5.92 21.12
N GLU A 325 -1.98 -6.33 22.38
CA GLU A 325 -1.03 -7.20 23.10
C GLU A 325 -0.76 -8.50 22.32
N ASN A 326 0.48 -8.95 22.38
CA ASN A 326 1.03 -10.13 21.71
C ASN A 326 1.16 -10.02 20.18
N GLN A 327 0.90 -8.84 19.58
CA GLN A 327 1.23 -8.58 18.18
C GLN A 327 2.66 -8.05 18.03
N LEU A 328 3.22 -8.20 16.83
CA LEU A 328 4.51 -7.60 16.49
C LEU A 328 4.47 -6.08 16.68
N ALA A 329 5.48 -5.56 17.36
CA ALA A 329 5.65 -4.12 17.56
C ALA A 329 6.17 -3.45 16.27
N ASN A 330 5.35 -3.49 15.23
CA ASN A 330 5.53 -2.78 13.98
C ASN A 330 4.59 -1.58 13.99
N LEU A 331 5.07 -0.44 14.49
CA LEU A 331 4.28 0.73 14.81
C LEU A 331 4.87 1.98 14.16
N MET A 332 4.06 3.01 14.02
CA MET A 332 4.48 4.38 13.74
C MET A 332 3.91 5.34 14.76
N ILE A 333 4.67 6.37 15.10
CA ILE A 333 4.24 7.49 15.94
C ILE A 333 4.05 8.69 15.03
N VAL A 334 2.85 9.25 15.02
CA VAL A 334 2.47 10.31 14.10
C VAL A 334 1.94 11.55 14.83
N ASP A 335 2.26 12.71 14.29
CA ASP A 335 1.67 14.00 14.68
C ASP A 335 0.65 14.41 13.60
N LEU A 336 -0.62 14.43 13.95
CA LEU A 336 -1.70 14.76 13.02
C LEU A 336 -1.86 16.26 12.78
N SER A 337 -1.25 17.11 13.61
CA SER A 337 -1.35 18.57 13.54
C SER A 337 -0.30 19.20 12.62
N THR A 338 0.81 18.52 12.38
CA THR A 338 1.90 19.04 11.57
C THR A 338 1.48 19.15 10.10
N GLN A 339 1.80 20.27 9.48
CA GLN A 339 1.69 20.48 8.04
C GLN A 339 3.04 20.23 7.37
N THR A 340 3.00 19.54 6.23
CA THR A 340 4.15 19.27 5.38
C THR A 340 3.84 19.63 3.95
N ARG A 341 4.87 19.84 3.12
CA ARG A 341 4.72 20.06 1.69
C ARG A 341 5.47 18.99 0.93
N VAL A 342 4.85 18.43 -0.11
CA VAL A 342 5.49 17.44 -0.97
C VAL A 342 6.56 18.11 -1.82
N ASN A 343 7.82 17.71 -1.64
CA ASN A 343 8.97 18.30 -2.33
C ASN A 343 9.57 17.41 -3.43
N ASN A 344 9.17 16.16 -3.52
CA ASN A 344 9.62 15.26 -4.57
C ASN A 344 8.91 15.59 -5.89
N LYS A 345 9.66 16.08 -6.88
CA LYS A 345 9.12 16.46 -8.20
C LYS A 345 8.54 15.30 -9.01
N ASN A 346 8.98 14.06 -8.71
CA ASN A 346 8.46 12.85 -9.35
C ASN A 346 7.20 12.32 -8.65
N SER A 347 6.80 12.93 -7.52
CA SER A 347 5.54 12.61 -6.85
C SER A 347 4.37 13.26 -7.60
N PRO A 348 3.28 12.53 -7.86
CA PRO A 348 2.08 13.12 -8.45
C PRO A 348 1.40 14.12 -7.50
N PHE A 349 1.85 14.18 -6.26
CA PHE A 349 1.37 15.12 -5.24
C PHE A 349 2.31 16.31 -5.03
N TYR A 350 3.33 16.48 -5.85
CA TYR A 350 4.31 17.56 -5.74
C TYR A 350 3.66 18.94 -5.54
N GLY A 351 4.17 19.67 -4.56
CA GLY A 351 3.72 21.02 -4.22
C GLY A 351 2.47 21.10 -3.35
N LEU A 352 1.76 19.98 -3.12
CA LEU A 352 0.58 19.97 -2.24
C LEU A 352 0.99 20.10 -0.77
N GLU A 353 0.17 20.80 -0.01
CA GLU A 353 0.24 20.88 1.45
C GLU A 353 -0.56 19.73 2.05
N LEU A 354 0.06 18.98 2.94
CA LEU A 354 -0.49 17.79 3.57
C LEU A 354 -0.48 17.96 5.10
N TYR A 355 -1.38 17.25 5.76
CA TYR A 355 -1.45 17.13 7.21
C TYR A 355 -1.01 15.74 7.65
N GLY A 356 -0.46 15.72 8.86
CA GLY A 356 -0.01 14.50 9.49
C GLY A 356 1.41 14.12 9.07
N GLU A 357 2.27 13.88 10.04
CA GLU A 357 3.67 13.56 9.81
C GLU A 357 4.11 12.40 10.68
N VAL A 358 4.87 11.48 10.09
CA VAL A 358 5.49 10.36 10.81
C VAL A 358 6.72 10.88 11.56
N GLN A 359 6.72 10.76 12.87
CA GLN A 359 7.82 11.18 13.73
C GLN A 359 8.82 10.06 13.99
N ARG A 360 8.31 8.84 14.17
CA ARG A 360 9.11 7.64 14.45
C ARG A 360 8.51 6.41 13.82
N MET A 361 9.37 5.52 13.37
CA MET A 361 9.01 4.14 13.02
C MET A 361 9.56 3.20 14.10
N ILE A 362 8.78 2.18 14.43
CA ILE A 362 9.18 1.11 15.33
C ILE A 362 8.94 -0.20 14.59
N LEU A 363 9.99 -0.96 14.35
CA LEU A 363 9.88 -2.26 13.68
C LEU A 363 10.49 -3.35 14.56
N LYS A 364 9.70 -4.36 14.87
CA LYS A 364 10.10 -5.45 15.80
C LYS A 364 10.65 -4.89 17.11
N GLY A 365 10.04 -3.81 17.60
CA GLY A 365 10.45 -3.14 18.84
C GLY A 365 11.70 -2.26 18.75
N GLN A 366 12.32 -2.12 17.59
CA GLN A 366 13.44 -1.20 17.36
C GLN A 366 12.95 0.11 16.76
N THR A 367 13.40 1.23 17.32
CA THR A 367 12.96 2.57 16.91
C THR A 367 13.91 3.21 15.90
N THR A 368 13.34 3.88 14.90
CA THR A 368 14.05 4.77 13.98
C THR A 368 13.37 6.14 14.05
N LEU A 369 14.15 7.15 14.43
CA LEU A 369 13.69 8.54 14.44
C LEU A 369 13.68 9.07 13.00
N ILE A 370 12.55 9.60 12.56
CA ILE A 370 12.38 10.17 11.21
C ILE A 370 12.69 11.67 11.23
N LYS A 371 12.21 12.38 12.27
CA LYS A 371 12.52 13.78 12.51
C LYS A 371 12.76 14.04 14.00
N GLU A 372 13.71 14.93 14.31
CA GLU A 372 13.85 15.49 15.66
C GLU A 372 12.76 16.54 15.87
N ASN A 373 11.91 16.35 16.87
CA ASN A 373 10.98 17.38 17.30
C ASN A 373 11.77 18.62 17.68
N ALA A 374 11.49 19.75 17.08
CA ALA A 374 12.01 21.06 17.45
C ALA A 374 11.60 21.53 18.88
N CYS A 375 10.93 20.67 19.64
CA CYS A 375 10.54 20.88 21.04
C CYS A 375 11.51 20.24 22.02
N LYS A 376 12.76 20.77 22.06
CA LYS A 376 13.60 20.76 23.26
C LYS A 376 14.52 21.96 23.21
N LYS A 377 13.99 23.16 23.47
CA LYS A 377 14.69 24.31 24.05
C LYS A 377 13.65 25.18 24.74
N SER A 378 13.42 24.89 25.99
CA SER A 378 12.98 25.82 27.00
C SER A 378 13.60 25.42 28.33
#